data_084eb45d3b816aeb1624d7525dbf437c
#
_entry.id   084eb45d3b816aeb1624d7525dbf437c
#
_cell.length_a   1.000
_cell.length_b   1.000
_cell.length_c   1.000
_cell.angle_alpha   90.00
_cell.angle_beta   90.00
_cell.angle_gamma   90.00
#
_symmetry.space_group_name_H-M   'P 1'
#
loop_
_entity.id
_entity.type
_entity.pdbx_description
1 polymer ?
#
loop_
_entity_poly.entity_id
_entity_poly.type
_entity_poly.pdbx_seq_one_letter_code
_entity_poly.pdbx_strand_id
1 'polypeptide(L)'
;MNKIEQLIDLLDKWIEKNGWAGYDPYDIRGTKFFLFLQRNRYTNFGSNLLLNRFPMFSRKVFRMKKEINAKAMALFARGYLNLYKKLGNEKYLKKGLFCLNWLMKNPSKGYSGFCWGYPFDWQSRVFIPKGTPSSVVTS
;
A
#
# COMPACT_ATOMS: atom_id res chain seq x y z
N MET A 1 -8.40 -18.31 -23.52
CA MET A 1 -8.00 -17.66 -22.24
C MET A 1 -9.22 -17.00 -21.66
N ASN A 2 -9.57 -17.34 -20.42
CA ASN A 2 -10.70 -16.76 -19.71
C ASN A 2 -10.43 -15.26 -19.46
N LYS A 3 -11.49 -14.42 -19.38
CA LYS A 3 -11.39 -12.97 -19.09
C LYS A 3 -10.59 -12.69 -17.83
N ILE A 4 -10.71 -13.52 -16.80
CA ILE A 4 -9.97 -13.43 -15.55
C ILE A 4 -8.47 -13.66 -15.77
N GLU A 5 -8.09 -14.65 -16.56
CA GLU A 5 -6.69 -14.94 -16.89
C GLU A 5 -6.04 -13.79 -17.65
N GLN A 6 -6.78 -13.15 -18.58
CA GLN A 6 -6.32 -11.94 -19.26
C GLN A 6 -6.06 -10.78 -18.30
N LEU A 7 -6.96 -10.56 -17.35
CA LEU A 7 -6.79 -9.49 -16.35
C LEU A 7 -5.59 -9.76 -15.42
N ILE A 8 -5.37 -11.02 -15.04
CA ILE A 8 -4.20 -11.42 -14.24
C ILE A 8 -2.91 -11.17 -15.02
N ASP A 9 -2.85 -11.54 -16.30
CA ASP A 9 -1.68 -11.31 -17.15
C ASP A 9 -1.40 -9.80 -17.33
N LEU A 10 -2.43 -9.00 -17.53
CA LEU A 10 -2.30 -7.54 -17.61
C LEU A 10 -1.78 -6.93 -16.31
N LEU A 11 -2.30 -7.38 -15.15
CA LEU A 11 -1.84 -6.94 -13.85
C LEU A 11 -0.39 -7.34 -13.62
N ASP A 12 -0.02 -8.57 -13.97
CA ASP A 12 1.32 -9.10 -13.83
C ASP A 12 2.34 -8.31 -14.67
N LYS A 13 2.02 -8.02 -15.92
CA LYS A 13 2.82 -7.16 -16.79
C LYS A 13 2.92 -5.72 -16.24
N TRP A 14 1.84 -5.20 -15.68
CA TRP A 14 1.86 -3.88 -15.08
C TRP A 14 2.81 -3.82 -13.86
N ILE A 15 2.79 -4.83 -12.98
CA ILE A 15 3.69 -4.93 -11.84
C ILE A 15 5.15 -5.05 -12.30
N GLU A 16 5.43 -5.85 -13.32
CA GLU A 16 6.78 -5.99 -13.90
C GLU A 16 7.32 -4.65 -14.42
N LYS A 17 6.46 -3.86 -15.03
CA LYS A 17 6.82 -2.53 -15.58
C LYS A 17 6.96 -1.45 -14.51
N ASN A 18 6.09 -1.42 -13.51
CA ASN A 18 5.95 -0.30 -12.56
C ASN A 18 6.49 -0.60 -11.16
N GLY A 19 6.82 -1.88 -10.88
CA GLY A 19 7.24 -2.34 -9.56
C GLY A 19 6.09 -2.48 -8.57
N TRP A 20 6.43 -2.75 -7.31
CA TRP A 20 5.51 -3.05 -6.21
C TRP A 20 5.08 -1.82 -5.43
N ALA A 21 5.73 -0.67 -5.65
CA ALA A 21 5.45 0.56 -4.95
C ALA A 21 4.27 1.31 -5.57
N GLY A 22 3.35 1.76 -4.76
CA GLY A 22 2.17 2.51 -5.17
C GLY A 22 1.91 3.70 -4.27
N TYR A 23 0.87 4.47 -4.61
CA TYR A 23 0.31 5.50 -3.76
C TYR A 23 -0.84 4.92 -2.95
N ASP A 24 -0.92 5.28 -1.67
CA ASP A 24 -2.08 4.96 -0.85
C ASP A 24 -3.10 6.12 -0.92
N PRO A 25 -4.41 5.87 -0.88
CA PRO A 25 -5.42 6.93 -0.83
C PRO A 25 -5.27 7.92 0.33
N TYR A 26 -4.61 7.50 1.40
CA TYR A 26 -4.47 8.27 2.64
C TYR A 26 -3.08 8.87 2.85
N ASP A 27 -2.11 8.60 1.96
CA ASP A 27 -0.71 9.02 2.09
C ASP A 27 -0.53 10.54 2.26
N ILE A 28 -1.33 11.36 1.57
CA ILE A 28 -1.27 12.83 1.64
C ILE A 28 -1.79 13.34 2.98
N ARG A 29 -2.79 12.67 3.57
CA ARG A 29 -3.44 13.10 4.80
C ARG A 29 -2.54 13.07 6.02
N GLY A 30 -1.49 12.27 6.00
CA GLY A 30 -0.44 12.21 7.04
C GLY A 30 0.61 13.32 6.93
N THR A 31 0.59 14.17 5.89
CA THR A 31 1.55 15.26 5.78
C THR A 31 1.29 16.36 6.80
N LYS A 32 2.37 16.99 7.32
CA LYS A 32 2.27 18.09 8.30
C LYS A 32 1.34 19.23 7.83
N PHE A 33 1.32 19.50 6.54
CA PHE A 33 0.44 20.52 5.96
C PHE A 33 -1.03 20.13 6.08
N PHE A 34 -1.40 18.89 5.76
CA PHE A 34 -2.78 18.43 5.91
C PHE A 34 -3.19 18.27 7.36
N LEU A 35 -2.29 17.85 8.24
CA LEU A 35 -2.54 17.81 9.68
C LEU A 35 -2.87 19.21 10.22
N PHE A 36 -2.18 20.25 9.74
CA PHE A 36 -2.51 21.65 10.09
C PHE A 36 -3.89 22.06 9.56
N LEU A 37 -4.22 21.74 8.30
CA LEU A 37 -5.54 22.07 7.72
C LEU A 37 -6.70 21.34 8.40
N GLN A 38 -6.46 20.16 8.96
CA GLN A 38 -7.48 19.38 9.67
C GLN A 38 -7.90 19.98 11.03
N ARG A 39 -7.14 20.93 11.58
CA ARG A 39 -7.49 21.61 12.84
C ARG A 39 -8.78 22.44 12.72
N ASN A 40 -9.11 22.95 11.53
CA ASN A 40 -10.31 23.74 11.29
C ASN A 40 -11.29 22.96 10.40
N ARG A 41 -12.57 22.94 10.78
CA ARG A 41 -13.64 22.21 10.06
C ARG A 41 -13.76 22.63 8.59
N TYR A 42 -13.65 23.92 8.31
CA TYR A 42 -13.81 24.45 6.94
C TYR A 42 -12.60 24.14 6.06
N THR A 43 -11.39 24.31 6.58
CA THR A 43 -10.16 23.97 5.85
C THR A 43 -10.04 22.48 5.63
N ASN A 44 -10.47 21.65 6.58
CA ASN A 44 -10.53 20.20 6.44
C ASN A 44 -11.50 19.79 5.31
N PHE A 45 -12.69 20.37 5.26
CA PHE A 45 -13.66 20.09 4.22
C PHE A 45 -13.13 20.47 2.83
N GLY A 46 -12.62 21.70 2.67
CA GLY A 46 -12.05 22.18 1.40
C GLY A 46 -10.85 21.38 0.93
N SER A 47 -9.93 21.02 1.85
CA SER A 47 -8.76 20.21 1.53
C SER A 47 -9.13 18.78 1.11
N ASN A 48 -10.09 18.14 1.76
CA ASN A 48 -10.60 16.83 1.37
C ASN A 48 -11.28 16.86 -0.01
N LEU A 49 -12.06 17.90 -0.31
CA LEU A 49 -12.67 18.06 -1.63
C LEU A 49 -11.61 18.19 -2.73
N LEU A 50 -10.57 18.99 -2.51
CA LEU A 50 -9.45 19.15 -3.44
C LEU A 50 -8.69 17.84 -3.66
N LEU A 51 -8.37 17.11 -2.59
CA LEU A 51 -7.70 15.83 -2.67
C LEU A 51 -8.50 14.78 -3.44
N ASN A 52 -9.80 14.71 -3.19
CA ASN A 52 -10.65 13.74 -3.85
C ASN A 52 -10.85 14.09 -5.34
N ARG A 53 -10.83 15.37 -5.70
CA ARG A 53 -11.02 15.82 -7.10
C ARG A 53 -9.75 15.70 -7.94
N PHE A 54 -8.56 15.97 -7.33
CA PHE A 54 -7.27 16.02 -8.03
C PHE A 54 -6.17 15.24 -7.29
N PRO A 55 -6.34 13.92 -7.08
CA PRO A 55 -5.43 13.14 -6.23
C PRO A 55 -4.00 13.08 -6.78
N MET A 56 -3.83 12.93 -8.10
CA MET A 56 -2.50 12.83 -8.72
C MET A 56 -1.76 14.17 -8.74
N PHE A 57 -2.47 15.27 -8.95
CA PHE A 57 -1.91 16.61 -8.90
C PHE A 57 -1.42 16.93 -7.48
N SER A 58 -2.23 16.66 -6.47
CA SER A 58 -1.87 16.85 -5.07
C SER A 58 -0.62 16.07 -4.68
N ARG A 59 -0.49 14.78 -5.10
CA ARG A 59 0.72 13.97 -4.85
C ARG A 59 1.97 14.56 -5.50
N LYS A 60 1.84 15.11 -6.70
CA LYS A 60 2.94 15.76 -7.40
C LYS A 60 3.39 17.04 -6.68
N VAL A 61 2.44 17.90 -6.27
CA VAL A 61 2.70 19.13 -5.53
C VAL A 61 3.39 18.84 -4.19
N PHE A 62 2.89 17.86 -3.43
CA PHE A 62 3.46 17.47 -2.13
C PHE A 62 4.65 16.51 -2.25
N ARG A 63 5.13 16.22 -3.47
CA ARG A 63 6.26 15.33 -3.75
C ARG A 63 6.14 13.97 -3.03
N MET A 64 4.93 13.42 -2.98
CA MET A 64 4.70 12.13 -2.35
C MET A 64 5.48 11.02 -3.07
N LYS A 65 6.12 10.17 -2.29
CA LYS A 65 6.84 9.00 -2.83
C LYS A 65 5.92 7.80 -2.86
N LYS A 66 6.08 6.98 -3.89
CA LYS A 66 5.46 5.65 -3.91
C LYS A 66 6.12 4.77 -2.86
N GLU A 67 5.34 4.08 -2.07
CA GLU A 67 5.83 3.19 -1.00
C GLU A 67 5.25 1.78 -1.21
N ILE A 68 5.97 0.77 -0.72
CA ILE A 68 5.47 -0.60 -0.71
C ILE A 68 4.62 -0.80 0.54
N ASN A 69 3.36 -1.20 0.36
CA ASN A 69 2.44 -1.49 1.45
C ASN A 69 2.50 -2.98 1.81
N ALA A 70 2.76 -3.31 3.07
CA ALA A 70 2.87 -4.67 3.55
C ALA A 70 1.58 -5.49 3.31
N LYS A 71 0.41 -4.89 3.49
CA LYS A 71 -0.88 -5.53 3.16
C LYS A 71 -0.96 -5.92 1.68
N ALA A 72 -0.53 -5.02 0.77
CA ALA A 72 -0.51 -5.33 -0.65
C ALA A 72 0.44 -6.50 -0.95
N MET A 73 1.63 -6.52 -0.33
CA MET A 73 2.58 -7.63 -0.49
C MET A 73 2.01 -8.96 -0.01
N ALA A 74 1.29 -8.99 1.12
CA ALA A 74 0.63 -10.19 1.62
C ALA A 74 -0.47 -10.68 0.67
N LEU A 75 -1.29 -9.77 0.15
CA LEU A 75 -2.34 -10.11 -0.83
C LEU A 75 -1.75 -10.62 -2.15
N PHE A 76 -0.68 -10.02 -2.64
CA PHE A 76 0.04 -10.50 -3.82
C PHE A 76 0.67 -11.87 -3.59
N ALA A 77 1.32 -12.09 -2.43
CA ALA A 77 1.87 -13.39 -2.08
C ALA A 77 0.79 -14.48 -2.12
N ARG A 78 -0.34 -14.23 -1.45
CA ARG A 78 -1.49 -15.15 -1.45
C ARG A 78 -2.04 -15.40 -2.86
N GLY A 79 -2.18 -14.34 -3.66
CA GLY A 79 -2.65 -14.43 -5.05
C GLY A 79 -1.73 -15.27 -5.92
N TYR A 80 -0.42 -15.01 -5.89
CA TYR A 80 0.55 -15.75 -6.70
C TYR A 80 0.70 -17.20 -6.26
N LEU A 81 0.68 -17.50 -4.97
CA LEU A 81 0.74 -18.88 -4.48
C LEU A 81 -0.51 -19.67 -4.89
N ASN A 82 -1.69 -19.04 -4.88
CA ASN A 82 -2.92 -19.67 -5.39
C ASN A 82 -2.86 -19.91 -6.92
N LEU A 83 -2.29 -18.98 -7.69
CA LEU A 83 -2.05 -19.16 -9.12
C LEU A 83 -1.06 -20.28 -9.39
N TYR A 84 0.03 -20.36 -8.63
CA TYR A 84 0.98 -21.47 -8.70
C TYR A 84 0.29 -22.82 -8.43
N LYS A 85 -0.48 -22.90 -7.33
CA LYS A 85 -1.23 -24.11 -6.98
C LYS A 85 -2.20 -24.56 -8.08
N LYS A 86 -2.81 -23.61 -8.79
CA LYS A 86 -3.79 -23.90 -9.84
C LYS A 86 -3.15 -24.23 -11.20
N LEU A 87 -2.07 -23.53 -11.56
CA LEU A 87 -1.50 -23.55 -12.90
C LEU A 87 -0.15 -24.30 -12.99
N GLY A 88 0.50 -24.61 -11.86
CA GLY A 88 1.81 -25.26 -11.80
C GLY A 88 2.97 -24.43 -12.35
N ASN A 89 2.76 -23.12 -12.63
CA ASN A 89 3.79 -22.30 -13.26
C ASN A 89 4.71 -21.67 -12.23
N GLU A 90 5.99 -22.05 -12.26
CA GLU A 90 7.07 -21.61 -11.36
C GLU A 90 7.27 -20.09 -11.30
N LYS A 91 6.86 -19.34 -12.33
CA LYS A 91 6.87 -17.88 -12.32
C LYS A 91 6.08 -17.33 -11.14
N TYR A 92 4.90 -17.90 -10.88
CA TYR A 92 4.03 -17.47 -9.79
C TYR A 92 4.59 -17.84 -8.42
N LEU A 93 5.21 -19.01 -8.30
CA LEU A 93 5.91 -19.39 -7.06
C LEU A 93 7.01 -18.38 -6.72
N LYS A 94 7.89 -18.07 -7.68
CA LYS A 94 8.97 -17.09 -7.49
C LYS A 94 8.45 -15.72 -7.06
N LYS A 95 7.36 -15.22 -7.65
CA LYS A 95 6.74 -13.95 -7.28
C LYS A 95 6.10 -14.00 -5.89
N GLY A 96 5.41 -15.08 -5.56
CA GLY A 96 4.85 -15.29 -4.22
C GLY A 96 5.93 -15.30 -3.13
N LEU A 97 7.02 -16.05 -3.36
CA LEU A 97 8.16 -16.10 -2.45
C LEU A 97 8.87 -14.73 -2.33
N PHE A 98 9.00 -13.99 -3.43
CA PHE A 98 9.52 -12.63 -3.38
C PHE A 98 8.72 -11.74 -2.42
N CYS A 99 7.39 -11.78 -2.51
CA CYS A 99 6.52 -11.00 -1.64
C CYS A 99 6.64 -11.41 -0.16
N LEU A 100 6.69 -12.72 0.11
CA LEU A 100 6.90 -13.24 1.47
C LEU A 100 8.27 -12.85 2.04
N ASN A 101 9.32 -12.98 1.26
CA ASN A 101 10.68 -12.59 1.67
C ASN A 101 10.76 -11.07 1.95
N TRP A 102 10.05 -10.26 1.17
CA TRP A 102 9.97 -8.83 1.45
C TRP A 102 9.31 -8.57 2.80
N LEU A 103 8.18 -9.22 3.10
CA LEU A 103 7.49 -9.10 4.38
C LEU A 103 8.40 -9.49 5.55
N MET A 104 9.10 -10.62 5.45
CA MET A 104 10.03 -11.09 6.49
C MET A 104 11.18 -10.10 6.74
N LYS A 105 11.66 -9.42 5.71
CA LYS A 105 12.75 -8.45 5.81
C LYS A 105 12.31 -7.06 6.28
N ASN A 106 11.01 -6.75 6.25
CA ASN A 106 10.47 -5.42 6.54
C ASN A 106 9.36 -5.43 7.62
N PRO A 107 9.54 -6.12 8.76
CA PRO A 107 8.59 -6.00 9.86
C PRO A 107 8.70 -4.63 10.53
N SER A 108 7.67 -4.24 11.26
CA SER A 108 7.72 -3.09 12.18
C SER A 108 8.77 -3.33 13.26
N LYS A 109 9.66 -2.37 13.47
CA LYS A 109 10.76 -2.50 14.43
C LYS A 109 10.31 -2.24 15.87
N GLY A 110 10.97 -2.90 16.83
CA GLY A 110 10.71 -2.69 18.26
C GLY A 110 9.57 -3.53 18.85
N TYR A 111 9.10 -4.54 18.13
CA TYR A 111 8.05 -5.47 18.55
C TYR A 111 8.57 -6.91 18.58
N SER A 112 8.05 -7.73 19.47
CA SER A 112 8.52 -9.11 19.72
C SER A 112 8.14 -10.12 18.63
N GLY A 113 7.28 -9.75 17.67
CA GLY A 113 6.80 -10.64 16.61
C GLY A 113 6.73 -9.96 15.25
N PHE A 114 6.41 -10.76 14.22
CA PHE A 114 6.17 -10.24 12.89
C PHE A 114 4.86 -9.47 12.86
N CYS A 115 4.96 -8.16 12.66
CA CYS A 115 3.82 -7.27 12.51
C CYS A 115 4.19 -6.16 11.53
N TRP A 116 3.18 -5.54 10.94
CA TRP A 116 3.37 -4.50 9.93
C TRP A 116 2.42 -3.33 10.15
N GLY A 117 2.87 -2.14 9.78
CA GLY A 117 2.09 -0.91 9.78
C GLY A 117 2.01 -0.28 8.40
N TYR A 118 1.29 0.82 8.31
CA TYR A 118 1.26 1.62 7.09
C TYR A 118 2.63 2.27 6.83
N PRO A 119 3.02 2.42 5.55
CA PRO A 119 4.27 3.07 5.17
C PRO A 119 4.21 4.61 5.24
N PHE A 120 3.19 5.20 5.87
CA PHE A 120 2.99 6.64 6.05
C PHE A 120 2.36 6.93 7.41
N ASP A 121 2.51 8.18 7.86
CA ASP A 121 1.86 8.67 9.07
C ASP A 121 0.35 8.78 8.84
N TRP A 122 -0.44 8.32 9.81
CA TRP A 122 -1.89 8.34 9.68
C TRP A 122 -2.53 9.10 10.85
N GLN A 123 -3.34 10.12 10.49
CA GLN A 123 -4.20 10.81 11.43
C GLN A 123 -5.59 10.19 11.42
N SER A 124 -5.93 9.55 12.53
CA SER A 124 -7.27 9.11 12.88
C SER A 124 -7.77 9.96 14.05
N ARG A 125 -8.44 9.39 15.03
CA ARG A 125 -8.74 10.04 16.32
C ARG A 125 -7.46 10.35 17.09
N VAL A 126 -6.43 9.53 16.89
CA VAL A 126 -5.07 9.72 17.40
C VAL A 126 -4.09 9.73 16.23
N PHE A 127 -2.94 10.37 16.41
CA PHE A 127 -1.85 10.32 15.45
C PHE A 127 -1.13 8.97 15.55
N ILE A 128 -1.00 8.27 14.43
CA ILE A 128 -0.34 6.97 14.33
C ILE A 128 0.89 7.15 13.43
N PRO A 129 2.12 7.07 14.00
CA PRO A 129 3.35 7.18 13.22
C PRO A 129 3.50 6.05 12.19
N LYS A 130 4.20 6.35 11.10
CA LYS A 130 4.62 5.39 10.09
C LYS A 130 5.23 4.13 10.73
N GLY A 131 4.82 2.96 10.25
CA GLY A 131 5.35 1.67 10.73
C GLY A 131 4.77 1.18 12.04
N THR A 132 3.87 1.92 12.69
CA THR A 132 3.14 1.41 13.86
C THR A 132 2.28 0.22 13.44
N PRO A 133 2.38 -0.94 14.13
CA PRO A 133 1.60 -2.12 13.79
C PRO A 133 0.11 -1.85 13.78
N SER A 134 -0.56 -2.36 12.77
CA SER A 134 -2.01 -2.23 12.60
C SER A 134 -2.62 -3.59 12.33
N SER A 135 -3.70 -3.94 13.01
CA SER A 135 -4.47 -5.15 12.74
C SER A 135 -4.94 -5.21 11.28
N VAL A 136 -5.31 -4.06 10.69
CA VAL A 136 -5.74 -3.97 9.29
C VAL A 136 -4.63 -4.32 8.29
N VAL A 137 -3.36 -4.11 8.66
CA VAL A 137 -2.20 -4.42 7.80
C VAL A 137 -1.68 -5.82 8.09
N THR A 138 -1.75 -6.27 9.34
CA THR A 138 -1.19 -7.56 9.80
C THR A 138 -2.15 -8.72 9.52
N SER A 139 -3.45 -8.51 9.47
CA SER A 139 -4.47 -9.53 9.15
C SER A 139 -4.61 -9.74 7.63
#